data_a3dc95b2d42e7cb173d0d62d828036cf
#
_entry.id   a3dc95b2d42e7cb173d0d62d828036cf
#
_cell.length_a   1.000
_cell.length_b   1.000
_cell.length_c   1.000
_cell.angle_alpha   90.00
_cell.angle_beta   90.00
_cell.angle_gamma   90.00
#
_symmetry.space_group_name_H-M   'P 1'
#
loop_
_entity.id
_entity.type
_entity.pdbx_description
1 polymer ?
#
loop_
_entity_poly.entity_id
_entity_poly.type
_entity_poly.pdbx_seq_one_letter_code
_entity_poly.pdbx_strand_id
1 'polypeptide(L)'
;MVSGVRIRGQEHLPVEDASIVVSNHNSHLDTMVLMSLYPVSRLPKVRPVAAFDYFMKNKYVAWFSQNVIGIIPLKRKVSKDEGHPFAPVHTALENGETIIIFPEGSRGEPEEMKSFKTGVAHLSKDFPDVPVVPIYIHGAGKSLPKGEALFVPFIIDVVIGEALYNKDESHKAFTARLEEKIVQLELTYKERE
;
A
#
# COMPACT_ATOMS: atom_id res chain seq x y z
N MET A 1 -26.02 -1.61 3.41
CA MET A 1 -25.75 -1.28 2.00
C MET A 1 -24.25 -1.32 1.83
N VAL A 2 -23.71 -2.27 1.08
CA VAL A 2 -22.26 -2.42 0.88
C VAL A 2 -21.85 -1.38 -0.16
N SER A 3 -20.83 -0.59 0.12
CA SER A 3 -20.18 0.24 -0.90
C SER A 3 -19.69 -0.68 -2.03
N GLY A 4 -20.05 -0.35 -3.26
CA GLY A 4 -19.51 -1.07 -4.41
C GLY A 4 -18.02 -0.73 -4.58
N VAL A 5 -17.19 -1.72 -4.90
CA VAL A 5 -15.82 -1.50 -5.34
C VAL A 5 -15.79 -1.72 -6.85
N ARG A 6 -15.36 -0.70 -7.60
CA ARG A 6 -15.12 -0.81 -9.04
C ARG A 6 -13.62 -0.93 -9.28
N ILE A 7 -13.20 -1.97 -9.99
CA ILE A 7 -11.78 -2.27 -10.22
C ILE A 7 -11.51 -2.16 -11.72
N ARG A 8 -10.40 -1.50 -12.07
CA ARG A 8 -9.87 -1.39 -13.44
C ARG A 8 -8.40 -1.80 -13.44
N GLY A 9 -7.96 -2.51 -14.47
CA GLY A 9 -6.57 -2.96 -14.62
C GLY A 9 -6.24 -4.16 -13.72
N GLN A 10 -7.22 -4.98 -13.34
CA GLN A 10 -7.00 -6.14 -12.46
C GLN A 10 -6.00 -7.14 -13.06
N GLU A 11 -5.88 -7.19 -14.37
CA GLU A 11 -4.88 -7.98 -15.11
C GLU A 11 -3.43 -7.60 -14.80
N HIS A 12 -3.18 -6.40 -14.25
CA HIS A 12 -1.85 -5.94 -13.86
C HIS A 12 -1.46 -6.37 -12.45
N LEU A 13 -2.40 -6.98 -11.68
CA LEU A 13 -2.14 -7.38 -10.31
C LEU A 13 -1.52 -8.79 -10.25
N PRO A 14 -0.25 -8.94 -9.81
CA PRO A 14 0.34 -10.26 -9.56
C PRO A 14 -0.37 -10.93 -8.38
N VAL A 15 -0.99 -12.08 -8.61
CA VAL A 15 -1.76 -12.78 -7.56
C VAL A 15 -0.91 -13.85 -6.87
N GLU A 16 -0.06 -14.55 -7.60
CA GLU A 16 0.65 -15.74 -7.10
C GLU A 16 2.07 -15.41 -6.59
N ASP A 17 2.72 -14.41 -7.17
CA ASP A 17 4.13 -14.08 -6.92
C ASP A 17 4.29 -12.93 -5.90
N ALA A 18 5.54 -12.79 -5.40
CA ALA A 18 5.92 -11.64 -4.60
C ALA A 18 5.70 -10.34 -5.37
N SER A 19 5.16 -9.34 -4.71
CA SER A 19 4.95 -8.02 -5.32
C SER A 19 4.94 -6.92 -4.26
N ILE A 20 5.23 -5.69 -4.68
CA ILE A 20 5.12 -4.50 -3.84
C ILE A 20 3.98 -3.66 -4.39
N VAL A 21 2.83 -3.71 -3.74
CA VAL A 21 1.66 -2.90 -4.07
C VAL A 21 1.79 -1.54 -3.41
N VAL A 22 1.68 -0.48 -4.19
CA VAL A 22 1.84 0.91 -3.74
C VAL A 22 0.62 1.72 -4.08
N SER A 23 0.05 2.42 -3.11
CA SER A 23 -1.16 3.22 -3.31
C SER A 23 -1.10 4.54 -2.52
N ASN A 24 -1.92 5.52 -2.93
CA ASN A 24 -2.27 6.68 -2.12
C ASN A 24 -3.00 6.24 -0.82
N HIS A 25 -2.97 7.09 0.22
CA HIS A 25 -3.48 6.71 1.55
C HIS A 25 -4.34 7.80 2.18
N ASN A 26 -5.65 7.63 2.11
CA ASN A 26 -6.62 8.59 2.62
C ASN A 26 -7.50 8.02 3.75
N SER A 27 -7.64 6.68 3.82
CA SER A 27 -8.57 6.01 4.73
C SER A 27 -7.99 4.75 5.36
N HIS A 28 -8.54 4.32 6.48
CA HIS A 28 -8.32 2.96 7.01
C HIS A 28 -8.86 1.87 6.08
N LEU A 29 -9.86 2.21 5.27
CA LEU A 29 -10.45 1.30 4.30
C LEU A 29 -9.47 0.93 3.17
N ASP A 30 -8.50 1.78 2.85
CA ASP A 30 -7.55 1.54 1.75
C ASP A 30 -6.87 0.18 1.87
N THR A 31 -6.40 -0.17 3.07
CA THR A 31 -5.78 -1.47 3.33
C THR A 31 -6.75 -2.63 3.05
N MET A 32 -8.00 -2.51 3.54
CA MET A 32 -9.01 -3.56 3.35
C MET A 32 -9.42 -3.68 1.89
N VAL A 33 -9.53 -2.56 1.18
CA VAL A 33 -9.82 -2.52 -0.26
C VAL A 33 -8.71 -3.23 -1.04
N LEU A 34 -7.43 -2.89 -0.78
CA LEU A 34 -6.30 -3.54 -1.45
C LEU A 34 -6.21 -5.04 -1.14
N MET A 35 -6.45 -5.46 0.10
CA MET A 35 -6.50 -6.87 0.46
C MET A 35 -7.65 -7.60 -0.25
N SER A 36 -8.80 -6.96 -0.46
CA SER A 36 -9.95 -7.56 -1.15
C SER A 36 -9.75 -7.80 -2.64
N LEU A 37 -8.68 -7.27 -3.24
CA LEU A 37 -8.28 -7.56 -4.62
C LEU A 37 -7.73 -8.98 -4.80
N TYR A 38 -7.35 -9.63 -3.70
CA TYR A 38 -6.76 -10.97 -3.70
C TYR A 38 -7.77 -12.04 -3.30
N PRO A 39 -7.65 -13.26 -3.84
CA PRO A 39 -8.48 -14.37 -3.40
C PRO A 39 -8.19 -14.72 -1.93
N VAL A 40 -9.20 -15.25 -1.23
CA VAL A 40 -9.11 -15.57 0.21
C VAL A 40 -7.93 -16.50 0.53
N SER A 41 -7.62 -17.44 -0.37
CA SER A 41 -6.47 -18.36 -0.25
C SER A 41 -5.12 -17.63 -0.24
N ARG A 42 -5.04 -16.47 -0.86
CA ARG A 42 -3.80 -15.66 -0.93
C ARG A 42 -3.63 -14.70 0.25
N LEU A 43 -4.73 -14.33 0.94
CA LEU A 43 -4.70 -13.33 2.02
C LEU A 43 -3.62 -13.58 3.09
N PRO A 44 -3.29 -14.82 3.51
CA PRO A 44 -2.21 -15.06 4.46
C PRO A 44 -0.82 -14.59 3.99
N LYS A 45 -0.65 -14.42 2.67
CA LYS A 45 0.58 -13.92 2.04
C LYS A 45 0.51 -12.45 1.61
N VAL A 46 -0.57 -11.74 1.92
CA VAL A 46 -0.71 -10.30 1.64
C VAL A 46 -0.45 -9.53 2.92
N ARG A 47 0.64 -8.78 2.95
CA ARG A 47 1.22 -8.19 4.16
C ARG A 47 1.21 -6.66 4.09
N PRO A 48 0.22 -6.00 4.68
CA PRO A 48 0.25 -4.54 4.81
C PRO A 48 1.41 -4.09 5.71
N VAL A 49 2.04 -2.99 5.33
CA VAL A 49 3.12 -2.36 6.11
C VAL A 49 2.58 -1.12 6.79
N ALA A 50 2.81 -0.99 8.09
CA ALA A 50 2.37 0.18 8.83
C ALA A 50 3.36 0.61 9.91
N ALA A 51 3.26 1.89 10.32
CA ALA A 51 4.13 2.44 11.34
C ALA A 51 3.91 1.77 12.71
N PHE A 52 4.99 1.30 13.33
CA PHE A 52 5.00 0.64 14.63
C PHE A 52 4.27 1.46 15.72
N ASP A 53 4.50 2.76 15.76
CA ASP A 53 3.95 3.67 16.77
C ASP A 53 2.41 3.70 16.79
N TYR A 54 1.79 3.34 15.66
CA TYR A 54 0.33 3.32 15.54
C TYR A 54 -0.30 2.20 16.37
N PHE A 55 0.35 1.02 16.46
CA PHE A 55 -0.21 -0.17 17.11
C PHE A 55 0.16 -0.28 18.58
N MET A 56 1.24 0.37 19.04
CA MET A 56 1.73 0.25 20.42
C MET A 56 0.80 0.84 21.48
N LYS A 57 -0.20 1.64 21.09
CA LYS A 57 -1.17 2.23 22.02
C LYS A 57 -2.09 1.20 22.67
N ASN A 58 -2.32 0.05 22.03
CA ASN A 58 -3.20 -1.00 22.56
C ASN A 58 -2.68 -2.39 22.16
N LYS A 59 -2.31 -3.20 23.15
CA LYS A 59 -1.78 -4.56 22.94
C LYS A 59 -2.72 -5.52 22.18
N TYR A 60 -4.02 -5.34 22.33
CA TYR A 60 -5.01 -6.18 21.63
C TYR A 60 -5.10 -5.80 20.15
N VAL A 61 -5.06 -4.50 19.85
CA VAL A 61 -5.00 -3.99 18.47
C VAL A 61 -3.69 -4.43 17.82
N ALA A 62 -2.58 -4.34 18.53
CA ALA A 62 -1.27 -4.79 18.04
C ALA A 62 -1.30 -6.30 17.70
N TRP A 63 -1.80 -7.12 18.62
CA TRP A 63 -1.90 -8.55 18.40
C TRP A 63 -2.81 -8.91 17.22
N PHE A 64 -4.02 -8.33 17.15
CA PHE A 64 -4.96 -8.56 16.06
C PHE A 64 -4.39 -8.14 14.71
N SER A 65 -3.78 -6.95 14.64
CA SER A 65 -3.19 -6.43 13.42
C SER A 65 -2.06 -7.32 12.89
N GLN A 66 -1.21 -7.85 13.77
CA GLN A 66 -0.09 -8.69 13.37
C GLN A 66 -0.51 -10.14 13.07
N ASN A 67 -1.41 -10.72 13.88
CA ASN A 67 -1.72 -12.13 13.80
C ASN A 67 -2.95 -12.47 12.95
N VAL A 68 -3.86 -11.52 12.76
CA VAL A 68 -5.07 -11.71 11.95
C VAL A 68 -4.97 -11.00 10.60
N ILE A 69 -4.56 -9.73 10.59
CA ILE A 69 -4.40 -8.98 9.33
C ILE A 69 -3.03 -9.24 8.68
N GLY A 70 -2.04 -9.66 9.45
CA GLY A 70 -0.69 -9.92 8.96
C GLY A 70 0.16 -8.66 8.74
N ILE A 71 -0.13 -7.56 9.44
CA ILE A 71 0.59 -6.29 9.28
C ILE A 71 2.05 -6.43 9.71
N ILE A 72 2.97 -5.95 8.86
CA ILE A 72 4.38 -5.80 9.19
C ILE A 72 4.60 -4.42 9.81
N PRO A 73 4.96 -4.35 11.11
CA PRO A 73 5.25 -3.07 11.75
C PRO A 73 6.62 -2.55 11.36
N LEU A 74 6.69 -1.30 10.86
CA LEU A 74 7.95 -0.60 10.59
C LEU A 74 8.26 0.44 11.65
N LYS A 75 9.45 0.38 12.23
CA LYS A 75 9.98 1.44 13.08
C LYS A 75 10.43 2.62 12.21
N ARG A 76 9.93 3.82 12.50
CA ARG A 76 10.32 5.06 11.80
C ARG A 76 11.73 5.52 12.11
N LYS A 77 12.23 5.16 13.27
CA LYS A 77 13.60 5.41 13.73
C LYS A 77 14.17 4.10 14.24
N VAL A 78 15.28 3.69 13.70
CA VAL A 78 16.01 2.49 14.12
C VAL A 78 17.33 2.95 14.70
N SER A 79 17.69 2.47 15.88
CA SER A 79 19.05 2.66 16.44
C SER A 79 20.04 1.81 15.63
N LYS A 80 21.32 2.20 15.64
CA LYS A 80 22.38 1.48 14.88
C LYS A 80 22.47 -0.02 15.22
N ASP A 81 22.02 -0.41 16.41
CA ASP A 81 22.07 -1.78 16.93
C ASP A 81 20.82 -2.62 16.60
N GLU A 82 19.77 -2.04 16.02
CA GLU A 82 18.48 -2.73 15.76
C GLU A 82 18.35 -3.33 14.35
N GLY A 83 19.39 -3.27 13.52
CA GLY A 83 19.38 -3.80 12.15
C GLY A 83 18.68 -2.90 11.13
N HIS A 84 18.44 -3.45 9.94
CA HIS A 84 17.81 -2.68 8.84
C HIS A 84 16.30 -2.53 9.07
N PRO A 85 15.71 -1.31 8.95
CA PRO A 85 14.28 -1.08 9.24
C PRO A 85 13.34 -1.92 8.36
N PHE A 86 13.76 -2.27 7.14
CA PHE A 86 12.99 -3.09 6.22
C PHE A 86 13.27 -4.61 6.33
N ALA A 87 14.10 -5.08 7.27
CA ALA A 87 14.41 -6.51 7.38
C ALA A 87 13.16 -7.43 7.43
N PRO A 88 12.07 -7.12 8.16
CA PRO A 88 10.87 -7.94 8.11
C PRO A 88 10.17 -7.93 6.73
N VAL A 89 10.28 -6.82 5.99
CA VAL A 89 9.74 -6.71 4.63
C VAL A 89 10.57 -7.53 3.64
N HIS A 90 11.91 -7.52 3.78
CA HIS A 90 12.80 -8.37 2.97
C HIS A 90 12.45 -9.84 3.14
N THR A 91 12.34 -10.31 4.40
CA THR A 91 11.94 -11.70 4.68
C THR A 91 10.60 -12.06 4.05
N ALA A 92 9.61 -11.16 4.09
CA ALA A 92 8.32 -11.40 3.48
C ALA A 92 8.41 -11.52 1.94
N LEU A 93 9.17 -10.63 1.28
CA LEU A 93 9.39 -10.69 -0.17
C LEU A 93 10.15 -11.96 -0.58
N GLU A 94 11.17 -12.38 0.18
CA GLU A 94 11.90 -13.63 -0.02
C GLU A 94 11.00 -14.87 0.11
N ASN A 95 9.98 -14.81 0.95
CA ASN A 95 8.97 -15.86 1.12
C ASN A 95 7.86 -15.84 0.05
N GLY A 96 7.97 -15.00 -0.97
CA GLY A 96 6.98 -14.87 -2.03
C GLY A 96 5.69 -14.16 -1.57
N GLU A 97 5.77 -13.30 -0.53
CA GLU A 97 4.62 -12.56 -0.02
C GLU A 97 4.42 -11.24 -0.77
N THR A 98 3.19 -10.76 -0.82
CA THR A 98 2.83 -9.45 -1.37
C THR A 98 2.88 -8.40 -0.26
N ILE A 99 3.58 -7.31 -0.52
CA ILE A 99 3.69 -6.19 0.41
C ILE A 99 2.75 -5.07 -0.03
N ILE A 100 1.89 -4.58 0.86
CA ILE A 100 1.11 -3.35 0.64
C ILE A 100 1.77 -2.22 1.42
N ILE A 101 2.19 -1.18 0.72
CA ILE A 101 2.87 -0.03 1.32
C ILE A 101 2.31 1.29 0.80
N PHE A 102 2.09 2.23 1.72
CA PHE A 102 1.66 3.59 1.43
C PHE A 102 2.87 4.53 1.53
N PRO A 103 3.42 5.01 0.41
CA PRO A 103 4.71 5.73 0.39
C PRO A 103 4.64 7.11 1.05
N GLU A 104 3.46 7.67 1.22
CA GLU A 104 3.22 8.91 1.97
C GLU A 104 3.61 8.78 3.46
N GLY A 105 3.55 7.55 4.01
CA GLY A 105 3.90 7.21 5.39
C GLY A 105 2.92 7.70 6.46
N SER A 106 1.85 8.38 6.06
CA SER A 106 0.72 8.76 6.92
C SER A 106 -0.48 9.09 6.06
N ARG A 107 -1.69 8.89 6.57
CA ARG A 107 -2.91 9.29 5.87
C ARG A 107 -2.94 10.78 5.59
N GLY A 108 -3.34 11.11 4.35
CA GLY A 108 -3.65 12.47 3.90
C GLY A 108 -5.05 12.92 4.30
N GLU A 109 -5.42 14.12 3.84
CA GLU A 109 -6.81 14.54 3.78
C GLU A 109 -7.52 13.77 2.64
N PRO A 110 -8.87 13.67 2.67
CA PRO A 110 -9.60 12.97 1.61
C PRO A 110 -9.25 13.51 0.21
N GLU A 111 -8.89 12.59 -0.68
CA GLU A 111 -8.56 12.87 -2.09
C GLU A 111 -7.32 13.79 -2.30
N GLU A 112 -6.48 13.96 -1.28
CA GLU A 112 -5.21 14.68 -1.38
C GLU A 112 -4.04 13.69 -1.23
N MET A 113 -3.18 13.63 -2.23
CA MET A 113 -1.98 12.80 -2.23
C MET A 113 -0.78 13.62 -1.74
N LYS A 114 -0.01 13.08 -0.79
CA LYS A 114 1.24 13.66 -0.31
C LYS A 114 2.43 13.13 -1.10
N SER A 115 3.54 13.88 -1.07
CA SER A 115 4.79 13.44 -1.68
C SER A 115 5.28 12.10 -1.10
N PHE A 116 5.85 11.28 -1.97
CA PHE A 116 6.31 9.94 -1.63
C PHE A 116 7.68 9.93 -0.98
N LYS A 117 7.84 9.03 -0.02
CA LYS A 117 9.13 8.72 0.61
C LYS A 117 9.86 7.64 -0.21
N THR A 118 11.17 7.65 -0.14
CA THR A 118 12.05 6.77 -0.91
C THR A 118 12.06 5.29 -0.46
N GLY A 119 11.29 4.92 0.56
CA GLY A 119 11.30 3.55 1.11
C GLY A 119 10.99 2.46 0.09
N VAL A 120 10.03 2.70 -0.80
CA VAL A 120 9.70 1.76 -1.90
C VAL A 120 10.85 1.65 -2.89
N ALA A 121 11.54 2.75 -3.18
CA ALA A 121 12.68 2.74 -4.10
C ALA A 121 13.89 1.97 -3.54
N HIS A 122 14.08 1.95 -2.22
CA HIS A 122 15.07 1.09 -1.58
C HIS A 122 14.71 -0.38 -1.77
N LEU A 123 13.46 -0.76 -1.44
CA LEU A 123 12.98 -2.14 -1.63
C LEU A 123 13.08 -2.60 -3.08
N SER A 124 12.69 -1.75 -4.05
CA SER A 124 12.77 -2.10 -5.48
C SER A 124 14.20 -2.26 -6.00
N LYS A 125 15.18 -1.63 -5.35
CA LYS A 125 16.58 -1.80 -5.67
C LYS A 125 17.15 -3.08 -5.10
N ASP A 126 16.73 -3.45 -3.88
CA ASP A 126 17.15 -4.69 -3.21
C ASP A 126 16.49 -5.92 -3.86
N PHE A 127 15.31 -5.74 -4.48
CA PHE A 127 14.54 -6.78 -5.16
C PHE A 127 14.17 -6.34 -6.60
N PRO A 128 15.14 -6.27 -7.54
CA PRO A 128 14.92 -5.71 -8.87
C PRO A 128 13.93 -6.49 -9.74
N ASP A 129 13.78 -7.79 -9.48
CA ASP A 129 12.85 -8.67 -10.19
C ASP A 129 11.43 -8.69 -9.59
N VAL A 130 11.23 -8.08 -8.42
CA VAL A 130 9.91 -7.98 -7.79
C VAL A 130 9.15 -6.78 -8.35
N PRO A 131 7.96 -7.00 -8.94
CA PRO A 131 7.15 -5.92 -9.50
C PRO A 131 6.66 -4.94 -8.43
N VAL A 132 6.78 -3.64 -8.71
CA VAL A 132 6.16 -2.56 -7.96
C VAL A 132 4.89 -2.14 -8.70
N VAL A 133 3.72 -2.43 -8.12
CA VAL A 133 2.41 -2.21 -8.75
C VAL A 133 1.79 -0.93 -8.21
N PRO A 134 1.69 0.14 -9.03
CA PRO A 134 1.04 1.38 -8.64
C PRO A 134 -0.49 1.22 -8.69
N ILE A 135 -1.17 1.64 -7.64
CA ILE A 135 -2.63 1.62 -7.55
C ILE A 135 -3.13 2.99 -7.07
N TYR A 136 -4.17 3.50 -7.72
CA TYR A 136 -4.91 4.67 -7.26
C TYR A 136 -6.26 4.26 -6.68
N ILE A 137 -6.58 4.76 -5.48
CA ILE A 137 -7.87 4.54 -4.81
C ILE A 137 -8.60 5.88 -4.68
N HIS A 138 -9.86 5.93 -5.13
CA HIS A 138 -10.77 7.05 -4.97
C HIS A 138 -11.99 6.67 -4.14
N GLY A 139 -12.55 7.63 -3.38
CA GLY A 139 -13.80 7.46 -2.62
C GLY A 139 -13.63 6.85 -1.22
N ALA A 140 -12.51 6.17 -0.92
CA ALA A 140 -12.30 5.56 0.39
C ALA A 140 -12.18 6.61 1.53
N GLY A 141 -11.53 7.75 1.24
CA GLY A 141 -11.43 8.87 2.18
C GLY A 141 -12.76 9.53 2.48
N LYS A 142 -13.68 9.54 1.52
CA LYS A 142 -15.06 10.04 1.70
C LYS A 142 -15.94 9.05 2.45
N SER A 143 -15.68 7.73 2.27
CA SER A 143 -16.43 6.66 2.93
C SER A 143 -16.13 6.57 4.42
N LEU A 144 -14.88 6.77 4.83
CA LEU A 144 -14.44 6.80 6.23
C LEU A 144 -13.31 7.81 6.39
N PRO A 145 -13.63 9.10 6.59
CA PRO A 145 -12.63 10.15 6.79
C PRO A 145 -11.76 9.89 8.03
N LYS A 146 -10.58 10.49 8.03
CA LYS A 146 -9.66 10.39 9.15
C LYS A 146 -10.25 11.00 10.42
N GLY A 147 -10.38 10.18 11.47
CA GLY A 147 -10.93 10.61 12.77
C GLY A 147 -12.44 10.41 12.92
N GLU A 148 -13.15 10.05 11.86
CA GLU A 148 -14.56 9.72 11.89
C GLU A 148 -14.78 8.22 12.17
N ALA A 149 -15.86 7.90 12.88
CA ALA A 149 -16.29 6.53 13.11
C ALA A 149 -17.56 6.18 12.29
N LEU A 150 -18.15 7.17 11.64
CA LEU A 150 -19.34 6.99 10.83
C LEU A 150 -18.97 6.60 9.40
N PHE A 151 -19.34 5.38 9.01
CA PHE A 151 -19.19 4.91 7.65
C PHE A 151 -20.31 5.49 6.76
N VAL A 152 -19.91 6.22 5.72
CA VAL A 152 -20.82 6.71 4.68
C VAL A 152 -20.61 5.87 3.43
N PRO A 153 -21.65 5.20 2.89
CA PRO A 153 -21.50 4.32 1.74
C PRO A 153 -21.25 5.14 0.47
N PHE A 154 -19.99 5.20 0.04
CA PHE A 154 -19.58 5.68 -1.28
C PHE A 154 -19.14 4.51 -2.15
N ILE A 155 -19.15 4.71 -3.47
CA ILE A 155 -18.49 3.82 -4.41
C ILE A 155 -16.98 4.07 -4.29
N ILE A 156 -16.22 2.99 -4.14
CA ILE A 156 -14.76 3.05 -4.11
C ILE A 156 -14.26 2.60 -5.47
N ASP A 157 -13.50 3.44 -6.14
CA ASP A 157 -12.86 3.12 -7.40
C ASP A 157 -11.39 2.78 -7.18
N VAL A 158 -10.93 1.70 -7.81
CA VAL A 158 -9.55 1.21 -7.76
C VAL A 158 -9.03 1.12 -9.19
N VAL A 159 -7.94 1.82 -9.46
CA VAL A 159 -7.26 1.77 -10.76
C VAL A 159 -5.86 1.20 -10.57
N ILE A 160 -5.60 0.04 -11.18
CA ILE A 160 -4.34 -0.70 -11.08
C ILE A 160 -3.52 -0.40 -12.34
N GLY A 161 -2.30 0.09 -12.17
CA GLY A 161 -1.38 0.37 -13.25
C GLY A 161 -0.45 -0.79 -13.56
N GLU A 162 0.25 -0.70 -14.68
CA GLU A 162 1.30 -1.64 -15.05
C GLU A 162 2.44 -1.61 -14.03
N ALA A 163 3.02 -2.78 -13.79
CA ALA A 163 4.13 -2.94 -12.86
C ALA A 163 5.38 -2.14 -13.29
N LEU A 164 6.04 -1.56 -12.32
CA LEU A 164 7.33 -0.89 -12.47
C LEU A 164 8.44 -1.77 -11.91
N TYR A 165 9.58 -1.76 -12.57
CA TYR A 165 10.81 -2.41 -12.12
C TYR A 165 11.92 -1.36 -11.99
N ASN A 166 12.79 -1.51 -10.99
CA ASN A 166 13.95 -0.63 -10.86
C ASN A 166 15.10 -1.17 -11.71
N LYS A 167 15.43 -0.45 -12.78
CA LYS A 167 16.54 -0.77 -13.68
C LYS A 167 17.72 0.19 -13.39
N ASP A 168 18.33 0.05 -12.21
CA ASP A 168 19.48 0.86 -11.78
C ASP A 168 19.24 2.37 -11.62
N GLU A 169 17.96 2.75 -11.44
CA GLU A 169 17.60 4.13 -11.15
C GLU A 169 18.03 4.54 -9.73
N SER A 170 18.33 5.82 -9.55
CA SER A 170 18.50 6.36 -8.20
C SER A 170 17.16 6.27 -7.43
N HIS A 171 17.23 6.16 -6.10
CA HIS A 171 16.03 6.11 -5.26
C HIS A 171 15.09 7.30 -5.51
N LYS A 172 15.66 8.50 -5.75
CA LYS A 172 14.90 9.71 -6.05
C LYS A 172 14.20 9.61 -7.42
N ALA A 173 14.89 9.11 -8.45
CA ALA A 173 14.32 8.99 -9.79
C ALA A 173 13.19 7.95 -9.82
N PHE A 174 13.40 6.77 -9.22
CA PHE A 174 12.37 5.75 -9.13
C PHE A 174 11.13 6.23 -8.34
N THR A 175 11.36 6.93 -7.21
CA THR A 175 10.26 7.49 -6.41
C THR A 175 9.44 8.50 -7.20
N ALA A 176 10.09 9.40 -7.95
CA ALA A 176 9.41 10.39 -8.78
C ALA A 176 8.61 9.71 -9.90
N ARG A 177 9.16 8.68 -10.56
CA ARG A 177 8.47 7.90 -11.61
C ARG A 177 7.25 7.15 -11.05
N LEU A 178 7.36 6.59 -9.86
CA LEU A 178 6.25 5.91 -9.18
C LEU A 178 5.13 6.90 -8.81
N GLU A 179 5.50 8.06 -8.26
CA GLU A 179 4.55 9.13 -7.92
C GLU A 179 3.82 9.64 -9.17
N GLU A 180 4.56 9.93 -10.24
CA GLU A 180 4.00 10.32 -11.55
C GLU A 180 3.02 9.27 -12.09
N LYS A 181 3.37 7.97 -11.97
CA LYS A 181 2.49 6.89 -12.43
C LYS A 181 1.17 6.87 -11.68
N ILE A 182 1.16 7.07 -10.36
CA ILE A 182 -0.09 7.13 -9.58
C ILE A 182 -0.90 8.38 -9.91
N VAL A 183 -0.26 9.53 -10.14
CA VAL A 183 -0.94 10.73 -10.64
C VAL A 183 -1.57 10.50 -12.02
N GLN A 184 -0.91 9.79 -12.92
CA GLN A 184 -1.49 9.42 -14.21
C GLN A 184 -2.73 8.52 -14.08
N LEU A 185 -2.72 7.57 -13.11
CA LEU A 185 -3.90 6.75 -12.81
C LEU A 185 -5.06 7.60 -12.27
N GLU A 186 -4.78 8.58 -11.44
CA GLU A 186 -5.77 9.56 -10.96
C GLU A 186 -6.38 10.35 -12.12
N LEU A 187 -5.56 10.88 -13.04
CA LEU A 187 -6.04 11.62 -14.21
C LEU A 187 -6.89 10.73 -15.12
N THR A 188 -6.45 9.49 -15.38
CA THR A 188 -7.22 8.52 -16.17
C THR A 188 -8.57 8.18 -15.54
N TYR A 189 -8.64 8.18 -14.19
CA TYR A 189 -9.91 8.03 -13.47
C TYR A 189 -10.81 9.24 -13.73
N LYS A 190 -10.33 10.48 -13.55
CA LYS A 190 -11.09 11.74 -13.67
C LYS A 190 -11.62 12.00 -15.10
N GLU A 191 -10.89 11.57 -16.12
CA GLU A 191 -11.32 11.73 -17.52
C GLU A 191 -12.51 10.85 -17.92
N ARG A 192 -12.86 9.87 -17.11
CA ARG A 192 -13.89 8.87 -17.41
C ARG A 192 -15.10 8.91 -16.44
N GLU A 193 -15.14 9.85 -15.51
CA GLU A 193 -16.31 10.23 -14.73
C GLU A 193 -17.22 11.17 -15.53
#